data_5d68c915a0d378137161dca9ccdc120d
#
_entry.id   5d68c915a0d378137161dca9ccdc120d
#
_cell.length_a   1.000
_cell.length_b   1.000
_cell.length_c   1.000
_cell.angle_alpha   90.00
_cell.angle_beta   90.00
_cell.angle_gamma   90.00
#
_symmetry.space_group_name_H-M   'P 1'
#
loop_
_entity.id
_entity.type
_entity.pdbx_description
1 polymer ?
#
loop_
_entity_poly.entity_id
_entity_poly.type
_entity_poly.pdbx_seq_one_letter_code
_entity_poly.pdbx_strand_id
1 'polypeptide(L)'
;INIPNSVTTIGKGAFWNCKSLTIINIPNSVTTIGAGAFRGCESLTSITIPSSIVTIIGNPFYGWHGILNNESKAFIYEDYVLFNKNKTTLIAYRAKETNYKIPNSVTTIGDLAFALCEFLININIPNNVTTIGDSAFWDCKFLVINIPNSVTTIGEGVFRGCDSLTTINIPNSVTTIGKDAFWNCKSLTSINIPKSVKTIGDMAFYGCINLPSHIKSDIIQRFGEYVLYFYL
;
A
#
# COMPACT_ATOMS: atom_id res chain seq x y z
N ILE A 1 -6.47 -23.92 12.51
CA ILE A 1 -5.37 -23.63 13.47
C ILE A 1 -6.00 -23.06 14.74
N ASN A 2 -5.50 -23.53 15.89
CA ASN A 2 -5.87 -22.98 17.20
C ASN A 2 -4.68 -22.16 17.73
N ILE A 3 -4.86 -20.86 17.94
CA ILE A 3 -3.81 -19.97 18.49
C ILE A 3 -3.93 -20.06 20.03
N PRO A 4 -2.84 -20.37 20.76
CA PRO A 4 -2.86 -20.44 22.21
C PRO A 4 -3.21 -19.08 22.86
N ASN A 5 -3.87 -19.12 24.03
CA ASN A 5 -4.23 -17.92 24.78
C ASN A 5 -3.03 -17.13 25.36
N SER A 6 -1.82 -17.68 25.28
CA SER A 6 -0.59 -16.95 25.63
C SER A 6 -0.12 -16.00 24.53
N VAL A 7 -0.68 -16.10 23.29
CA VAL A 7 -0.29 -15.24 22.17
C VAL A 7 -1.02 -13.91 22.26
N THR A 8 -0.28 -12.81 22.23
CA THR A 8 -0.80 -11.44 22.27
C THR A 8 -0.65 -10.71 20.93
N THR A 9 0.19 -11.22 20.02
CA THR A 9 0.49 -10.59 18.73
C THR A 9 0.55 -11.61 17.62
N ILE A 10 -0.17 -11.36 16.53
CA ILE A 10 0.02 -12.00 15.24
C ILE A 10 0.96 -11.10 14.43
N GLY A 11 2.20 -11.53 14.25
CA GLY A 11 3.25 -10.74 13.60
C GLY A 11 3.07 -10.56 12.09
N LYS A 12 3.96 -9.75 11.50
CA LYS A 12 4.03 -9.55 10.03
C LYS A 12 4.18 -10.91 9.33
N GLY A 13 3.30 -11.20 8.37
CA GLY A 13 3.31 -12.41 7.57
C GLY A 13 3.12 -13.73 8.32
N ALA A 14 2.59 -13.73 9.55
CA ALA A 14 2.53 -14.92 10.41
C ALA A 14 1.85 -16.14 9.75
N PHE A 15 0.89 -15.93 8.89
CA PHE A 15 0.20 -16.96 8.10
C PHE A 15 0.36 -16.73 6.59
N TRP A 16 1.42 -16.03 6.18
CA TRP A 16 1.65 -15.79 4.76
C TRP A 16 1.77 -17.10 3.97
N ASN A 17 0.99 -17.18 2.86
CA ASN A 17 0.91 -18.37 1.99
C ASN A 17 0.49 -19.68 2.69
N CYS A 18 -0.21 -19.59 3.80
CA CYS A 18 -0.86 -20.75 4.39
C CYS A 18 -2.08 -21.16 3.53
N LYS A 19 -1.82 -21.62 2.29
CA LYS A 19 -2.86 -21.89 1.27
C LYS A 19 -3.93 -22.87 1.71
N SER A 20 -3.55 -23.88 2.52
CA SER A 20 -4.46 -24.92 3.03
C SER A 20 -5.16 -24.54 4.34
N LEU A 21 -4.92 -23.34 4.88
CA LEU A 21 -5.60 -22.86 6.07
C LEU A 21 -7.07 -22.53 5.77
N THR A 22 -8.00 -23.31 6.31
CA THR A 22 -9.44 -23.15 6.07
C THR A 22 -10.14 -22.36 7.17
N ILE A 23 -9.69 -22.51 8.42
CA ILE A 23 -10.31 -21.90 9.60
C ILE A 23 -9.20 -21.40 10.53
N ILE A 24 -9.37 -20.18 11.02
CA ILE A 24 -8.57 -19.61 12.09
C ILE A 24 -9.46 -18.96 13.13
N ASN A 25 -9.19 -19.27 14.40
CA ASN A 25 -9.81 -18.57 15.53
C ASN A 25 -8.76 -17.70 16.21
N ILE A 26 -8.99 -16.39 16.24
CA ILE A 26 -8.10 -15.43 16.90
C ILE A 26 -8.62 -15.25 18.34
N PRO A 27 -7.87 -15.68 19.37
CA PRO A 27 -8.32 -15.60 20.74
C PRO A 27 -8.29 -14.16 21.26
N ASN A 28 -9.08 -13.90 22.32
CA ASN A 28 -9.17 -12.56 22.95
C ASN A 28 -7.87 -12.11 23.65
N SER A 29 -6.85 -12.96 23.75
CA SER A 29 -5.51 -12.57 24.19
C SER A 29 -4.76 -11.75 23.15
N VAL A 30 -5.09 -11.92 21.86
CA VAL A 30 -4.44 -11.16 20.78
C VAL A 30 -4.94 -9.74 20.73
N THR A 31 -4.03 -8.79 20.75
CA THR A 31 -4.29 -7.34 20.70
C THR A 31 -3.76 -6.67 19.43
N THR A 32 -2.82 -7.33 18.73
CA THR A 32 -2.12 -6.74 17.57
C THR A 32 -2.07 -7.73 16.39
N ILE A 33 -2.32 -7.20 15.17
CA ILE A 33 -2.16 -7.94 13.92
C ILE A 33 -1.21 -7.14 13.00
N GLY A 34 -0.18 -7.82 12.47
CA GLY A 34 0.84 -7.23 11.58
C GLY A 34 0.49 -7.33 10.10
N ALA A 35 1.21 -6.56 9.29
CA ALA A 35 1.08 -6.49 7.83
C ALA A 35 1.20 -7.87 7.18
N GLY A 36 0.33 -8.17 6.22
CA GLY A 36 0.36 -9.41 5.44
C GLY A 36 0.14 -10.68 6.25
N ALA A 37 -0.35 -10.58 7.48
CA ALA A 37 -0.53 -11.74 8.36
C ALA A 37 -1.32 -12.87 7.69
N PHE A 38 -2.29 -12.54 6.83
CA PHE A 38 -3.16 -13.50 6.14
C PHE A 38 -3.02 -13.47 4.62
N ARG A 39 -1.94 -12.86 4.12
CA ARG A 39 -1.69 -12.80 2.67
C ARG A 39 -1.59 -14.20 2.08
N GLY A 40 -2.32 -14.47 0.98
CA GLY A 40 -2.24 -15.73 0.26
C GLY A 40 -2.81 -16.95 1.00
N CYS A 41 -3.65 -16.75 2.02
CA CYS A 41 -4.44 -17.80 2.66
C CYS A 41 -5.63 -18.16 1.77
N GLU A 42 -5.40 -18.83 0.64
CA GLU A 42 -6.40 -19.03 -0.43
C GLU A 42 -7.65 -19.79 0.01
N SER A 43 -7.50 -20.78 0.93
CA SER A 43 -8.61 -21.58 1.44
C SER A 43 -9.32 -20.96 2.64
N LEU A 44 -8.82 -19.85 3.19
CA LEU A 44 -9.42 -19.19 4.36
C LEU A 44 -10.62 -18.35 3.92
N THR A 45 -11.82 -18.83 4.23
CA THR A 45 -13.06 -18.23 3.72
C THR A 45 -13.50 -17.00 4.52
N SER A 46 -13.16 -16.95 5.81
CA SER A 46 -13.52 -15.83 6.67
C SER A 46 -12.52 -15.57 7.79
N ILE A 47 -12.43 -14.32 8.21
CA ILE A 47 -11.68 -13.86 9.38
C ILE A 47 -12.57 -12.91 10.17
N THR A 48 -12.56 -13.07 11.50
CA THR A 48 -13.16 -12.11 12.43
C THR A 48 -12.03 -11.37 13.16
N ILE A 49 -12.04 -10.04 13.14
CA ILE A 49 -11.22 -9.18 14.00
C ILE A 49 -11.93 -9.12 15.35
N PRO A 50 -11.45 -9.82 16.40
CA PRO A 50 -12.13 -9.85 17.69
C PRO A 50 -12.04 -8.49 18.40
N SER A 51 -12.90 -8.29 19.39
CA SER A 51 -12.99 -7.03 20.17
C SER A 51 -11.71 -6.67 20.91
N SER A 52 -10.83 -7.63 21.16
CA SER A 52 -9.52 -7.45 21.79
C SER A 52 -8.47 -6.76 20.92
N ILE A 53 -8.63 -6.81 19.58
CA ILE A 53 -7.68 -6.17 18.69
C ILE A 53 -7.81 -4.64 18.76
N VAL A 54 -6.75 -4.00 19.17
CA VAL A 54 -6.66 -2.53 19.26
C VAL A 54 -5.61 -1.94 18.33
N THR A 55 -4.72 -2.78 17.78
CA THR A 55 -3.65 -2.34 16.87
C THR A 55 -3.59 -3.20 15.62
N ILE A 56 -3.57 -2.55 14.45
CA ILE A 56 -3.26 -3.15 13.16
C ILE A 56 -2.11 -2.38 12.55
N ILE A 57 -1.01 -3.08 12.22
CA ILE A 57 0.22 -2.49 11.65
C ILE A 57 0.26 -2.84 10.16
N GLY A 58 0.08 -1.85 9.29
CA GLY A 58 -0.09 -2.03 7.85
C GLY A 58 -1.36 -2.82 7.50
N ASN A 59 -1.47 -3.33 6.28
CA ASN A 59 -2.62 -4.11 5.84
C ASN A 59 -2.39 -5.62 6.06
N PRO A 60 -3.09 -6.29 7.00
CA PRO A 60 -2.93 -7.72 7.23
C PRO A 60 -3.53 -8.59 6.12
N PHE A 61 -4.43 -8.05 5.30
CA PHE A 61 -5.35 -8.77 4.43
C PHE A 61 -5.08 -8.59 2.95
N TYR A 62 -4.01 -7.86 2.56
CA TYR A 62 -3.75 -7.65 1.13
C TYR A 62 -3.51 -9.00 0.42
N GLY A 63 -4.13 -9.17 -0.75
CA GLY A 63 -4.12 -10.43 -1.48
C GLY A 63 -4.88 -11.59 -0.81
N TRP A 64 -5.77 -11.30 0.16
CA TRP A 64 -6.75 -12.24 0.70
C TRP A 64 -8.17 -11.74 0.44
N HIS A 65 -9.06 -12.62 -0.05
CA HIS A 65 -10.36 -12.25 -0.61
C HIS A 65 -11.57 -12.85 0.13
N GLY A 66 -11.37 -13.47 1.29
CA GLY A 66 -12.45 -14.02 2.10
C GLY A 66 -13.32 -12.94 2.79
N ILE A 67 -14.27 -13.37 3.58
CA ILE A 67 -15.20 -12.49 4.33
C ILE A 67 -14.47 -11.94 5.56
N LEU A 68 -14.41 -10.61 5.69
CA LEU A 68 -13.89 -9.96 6.89
C LEU A 68 -15.05 -9.51 7.77
N ASN A 69 -15.07 -9.96 9.02
CA ASN A 69 -15.95 -9.47 10.07
C ASN A 69 -15.14 -8.62 11.06
N ASN A 70 -15.73 -7.54 11.56
CA ASN A 70 -15.06 -6.69 12.54
C ASN A 70 -15.93 -6.55 13.80
N GLU A 71 -15.43 -7.03 14.93
CA GLU A 71 -16.03 -6.87 16.25
C GLU A 71 -15.27 -5.86 17.12
N SER A 72 -14.11 -5.39 16.65
CA SER A 72 -13.30 -4.40 17.36
C SER A 72 -13.90 -3.00 17.24
N LYS A 73 -14.00 -2.30 18.37
CA LYS A 73 -14.38 -0.88 18.42
C LYS A 73 -13.25 0.07 18.05
N ALA A 74 -12.02 -0.44 17.86
CA ALA A 74 -10.88 0.35 17.43
C ALA A 74 -10.86 0.63 15.92
N PHE A 75 -11.71 -0.08 15.15
CA PHE A 75 -11.75 0.01 13.68
C PHE A 75 -13.18 0.15 13.18
N ILE A 76 -13.31 0.72 12.00
CA ILE A 76 -14.55 0.78 11.22
C ILE A 76 -14.31 -0.04 9.95
N TYR A 77 -15.20 -0.98 9.67
CA TYR A 77 -15.21 -1.75 8.43
C TYR A 77 -16.54 -1.53 7.72
N GLU A 78 -16.50 -0.85 6.59
CA GLU A 78 -17.67 -0.51 5.78
C GLU A 78 -17.27 -0.52 4.30
N ASP A 79 -18.19 -0.90 3.43
CA ASP A 79 -18.00 -0.96 1.99
C ASP A 79 -16.70 -1.66 1.57
N TYR A 80 -16.33 -2.73 2.28
CA TYR A 80 -15.08 -3.48 2.11
C TYR A 80 -13.81 -2.67 2.37
N VAL A 81 -13.87 -1.58 3.12
CA VAL A 81 -12.73 -0.77 3.50
C VAL A 81 -12.59 -0.72 5.02
N LEU A 82 -11.37 -1.01 5.49
CA LEU A 82 -11.03 -0.94 6.91
C LEU A 82 -10.34 0.38 7.22
N PHE A 83 -10.86 1.08 8.22
CA PHE A 83 -10.32 2.33 8.74
C PHE A 83 -9.99 2.22 10.23
N ASN A 84 -9.17 3.13 10.74
CA ASN A 84 -9.11 3.37 12.17
C ASN A 84 -10.44 3.97 12.68
N LYS A 85 -10.63 3.98 13.99
CA LYS A 85 -11.87 4.42 14.66
C LYS A 85 -12.37 5.82 14.23
N ASN A 86 -11.44 6.72 13.93
CA ASN A 86 -11.78 8.12 13.59
C ASN A 86 -11.89 8.35 12.07
N LYS A 87 -11.77 7.30 11.25
CA LYS A 87 -11.68 7.38 9.78
C LYS A 87 -10.61 8.33 9.24
N THR A 88 -9.54 8.53 9.99
CA THR A 88 -8.40 9.35 9.55
C THR A 88 -7.32 8.52 8.84
N THR A 89 -7.28 7.21 9.08
CA THR A 89 -6.36 6.28 8.42
C THR A 89 -7.14 5.20 7.69
N LEU A 90 -6.90 5.07 6.38
CA LEU A 90 -7.36 3.95 5.56
C LEU A 90 -6.32 2.83 5.70
N ILE A 91 -6.71 1.70 6.30
CA ILE A 91 -5.82 0.58 6.63
C ILE A 91 -5.81 -0.47 5.53
N ALA A 92 -7.00 -0.84 5.01
CA ALA A 92 -7.11 -1.87 3.98
C ALA A 92 -8.31 -1.63 3.06
N TYR A 93 -8.04 -1.49 1.77
CA TYR A 93 -9.06 -1.50 0.72
C TYR A 93 -9.21 -2.92 0.18
N ARG A 94 -10.43 -3.44 0.18
CA ARG A 94 -10.76 -4.82 -0.21
C ARG A 94 -11.94 -4.89 -1.18
N ALA A 95 -12.48 -3.75 -1.60
CA ALA A 95 -13.52 -3.69 -2.62
C ALA A 95 -12.97 -4.09 -3.99
N LYS A 96 -13.85 -4.55 -4.88
CA LYS A 96 -13.53 -4.91 -6.26
C LYS A 96 -13.97 -3.82 -7.26
N GLU A 97 -14.14 -2.61 -6.76
CA GLU A 97 -14.57 -1.48 -7.58
C GLU A 97 -13.42 -0.95 -8.44
N THR A 98 -13.75 -0.52 -9.65
CA THR A 98 -12.77 0.08 -10.57
C THR A 98 -12.46 1.54 -10.22
N ASN A 99 -13.36 2.21 -9.52
CA ASN A 99 -13.22 3.61 -9.12
C ASN A 99 -13.46 3.74 -7.62
N TYR A 100 -12.58 4.44 -6.92
CA TYR A 100 -12.74 4.67 -5.50
C TYR A 100 -12.45 6.14 -5.14
N LYS A 101 -13.35 6.73 -4.36
CA LYS A 101 -13.17 8.05 -3.78
C LYS A 101 -12.87 7.90 -2.29
N ILE A 102 -11.66 8.24 -1.88
CA ILE A 102 -11.27 8.24 -0.48
C ILE A 102 -12.07 9.31 0.28
N PRO A 103 -12.64 8.98 1.46
CA PRO A 103 -13.36 9.95 2.29
C PRO A 103 -12.51 11.15 2.68
N ASN A 104 -13.10 12.34 2.74
CA ASN A 104 -12.39 13.58 3.09
C ASN A 104 -11.86 13.60 4.53
N SER A 105 -12.31 12.71 5.42
CA SER A 105 -11.76 12.55 6.76
C SER A 105 -10.38 11.89 6.79
N VAL A 106 -10.01 11.18 5.71
CA VAL A 106 -8.74 10.46 5.65
C VAL A 106 -7.58 11.42 5.44
N THR A 107 -6.60 11.34 6.33
CA THR A 107 -5.33 12.08 6.27
C THR A 107 -4.15 11.18 5.97
N THR A 108 -4.31 9.87 6.19
CA THR A 108 -3.27 8.86 5.98
C THR A 108 -3.81 7.67 5.19
N ILE A 109 -3.16 7.34 4.09
CA ILE A 109 -3.26 6.04 3.43
C ILE A 109 -2.19 5.16 4.07
N GLY A 110 -2.60 4.08 4.73
CA GLY A 110 -1.69 3.21 5.49
C GLY A 110 -0.78 2.36 4.58
N ASP A 111 0.23 1.73 5.20
CA ASP A 111 1.13 0.81 4.49
C ASP A 111 0.34 -0.35 3.88
N LEU A 112 0.64 -0.67 2.62
CA LEU A 112 0.00 -1.74 1.86
C LEU A 112 -1.53 -1.59 1.71
N ALA A 113 -2.10 -0.41 1.96
CA ALA A 113 -3.54 -0.21 2.05
C ALA A 113 -4.30 -0.63 0.79
N PHE A 114 -3.75 -0.41 -0.39
CA PHE A 114 -4.28 -0.80 -1.70
C PHE A 114 -3.41 -1.86 -2.40
N ALA A 115 -2.45 -2.48 -1.69
CA ALA A 115 -1.56 -3.45 -2.33
C ALA A 115 -2.34 -4.61 -2.96
N LEU A 116 -1.94 -5.01 -4.20
CA LEU A 116 -2.58 -6.06 -5.00
C LEU A 116 -4.07 -5.78 -5.33
N CYS A 117 -4.48 -4.52 -5.40
CA CYS A 117 -5.82 -4.14 -5.85
C CYS A 117 -5.92 -4.24 -7.36
N GLU A 118 -6.16 -5.46 -7.88
CA GLU A 118 -6.15 -5.77 -9.31
C GLU A 118 -7.29 -5.11 -10.11
N PHE A 119 -8.38 -4.72 -9.45
CA PHE A 119 -9.55 -4.12 -10.11
C PHE A 119 -9.54 -2.59 -10.12
N LEU A 120 -8.74 -1.97 -9.23
CA LEU A 120 -8.74 -0.52 -9.08
C LEU A 120 -8.06 0.16 -10.26
N ILE A 121 -8.82 1.02 -10.95
CA ILE A 121 -8.33 1.81 -12.09
C ILE A 121 -8.17 3.27 -11.66
N ASN A 122 -9.20 3.88 -11.12
CA ASN A 122 -9.17 5.28 -10.75
C ASN A 122 -9.33 5.45 -9.23
N ILE A 123 -8.46 6.25 -8.65
CA ILE A 123 -8.57 6.63 -7.25
C ILE A 123 -8.55 8.16 -7.12
N ASN A 124 -9.51 8.69 -6.37
CA ASN A 124 -9.54 10.10 -6.01
C ASN A 124 -9.02 10.25 -4.58
N ILE A 125 -7.82 10.84 -4.45
CA ILE A 125 -7.18 11.14 -3.16
C ILE A 125 -7.51 12.59 -2.80
N PRO A 126 -8.20 12.84 -1.66
CA PRO A 126 -8.54 14.21 -1.26
C PRO A 126 -7.31 14.98 -0.77
N ASN A 127 -7.39 16.33 -0.84
CA ASN A 127 -6.31 17.21 -0.41
C ASN A 127 -5.99 17.18 1.09
N ASN A 128 -6.77 16.44 1.88
CA ASN A 128 -6.51 16.22 3.30
C ASN A 128 -5.47 15.11 3.55
N VAL A 129 -5.20 14.28 2.53
CA VAL A 129 -4.20 13.22 2.65
C VAL A 129 -2.80 13.83 2.61
N THR A 130 -2.08 13.70 3.68
CA THR A 130 -0.69 14.17 3.83
C THR A 130 0.33 13.05 3.76
N THR A 131 -0.12 11.80 4.02
CA THR A 131 0.76 10.62 4.10
C THR A 131 0.23 9.50 3.23
N ILE A 132 1.11 8.96 2.39
CA ILE A 132 0.92 7.71 1.66
C ILE A 132 2.00 6.75 2.19
N GLY A 133 1.56 5.70 2.86
CA GLY A 133 2.43 4.71 3.51
C GLY A 133 3.19 3.84 2.53
N ASP A 134 4.16 3.08 3.06
CA ASP A 134 5.01 2.22 2.25
C ASP A 134 4.20 1.16 1.50
N SER A 135 4.54 0.96 0.24
CA SER A 135 3.90 -0.01 -0.65
C SER A 135 2.37 0.16 -0.77
N ALA A 136 1.84 1.36 -0.49
CA ALA A 136 0.40 1.60 -0.41
C ALA A 136 -0.36 1.18 -1.67
N PHE A 137 0.23 1.33 -2.85
CA PHE A 137 -0.32 0.94 -4.15
C PHE A 137 0.52 -0.15 -4.84
N TRP A 138 1.28 -0.93 -4.07
CA TRP A 138 2.09 -2.00 -4.64
C TRP A 138 1.26 -2.95 -5.51
N ASP A 139 1.71 -3.17 -6.75
CA ASP A 139 1.11 -4.09 -7.74
C ASP A 139 -0.36 -3.77 -8.09
N CYS A 140 -0.74 -2.48 -8.00
CA CYS A 140 -1.98 -1.96 -8.56
C CYS A 140 -1.82 -1.82 -10.07
N LYS A 141 -2.07 -2.89 -10.83
CA LYS A 141 -1.66 -3.01 -12.24
C LYS A 141 -2.29 -1.97 -13.17
N PHE A 142 -3.52 -1.54 -12.91
CA PHE A 142 -4.28 -0.65 -13.81
C PHE A 142 -4.46 0.77 -13.28
N LEU A 143 -3.66 1.15 -12.29
CA LEU A 143 -3.84 2.39 -11.54
C LEU A 143 -3.61 3.64 -12.37
N VAL A 144 -4.59 4.53 -12.35
CA VAL A 144 -4.50 5.94 -12.75
C VAL A 144 -4.67 6.79 -11.49
N ILE A 145 -3.69 7.61 -11.18
CA ILE A 145 -3.63 8.33 -9.90
C ILE A 145 -3.11 9.76 -10.07
N ASN A 146 -3.68 10.67 -9.29
CA ASN A 146 -3.16 12.01 -9.11
C ASN A 146 -2.78 12.20 -7.62
N ILE A 147 -1.54 12.62 -7.37
CA ILE A 147 -1.03 12.85 -6.02
C ILE A 147 -1.39 14.28 -5.61
N PRO A 148 -2.10 14.49 -4.49
CA PRO A 148 -2.47 15.83 -4.06
C PRO A 148 -1.27 16.63 -3.53
N ASN A 149 -1.36 17.96 -3.60
CA ASN A 149 -0.31 18.88 -3.13
C ASN A 149 -0.09 18.87 -1.61
N SER A 150 -0.89 18.17 -0.86
CA SER A 150 -0.71 17.94 0.58
C SER A 150 0.33 16.87 0.91
N VAL A 151 0.68 16.01 -0.06
CA VAL A 151 1.67 14.94 0.13
C VAL A 151 3.08 15.50 0.02
N THR A 152 3.93 15.21 1.02
CA THR A 152 5.32 15.70 1.09
C THR A 152 6.36 14.62 0.83
N THR A 153 5.96 13.35 0.94
CA THR A 153 6.84 12.18 0.78
C THR A 153 6.13 11.09 0.00
N ILE A 154 6.81 10.50 -0.97
CA ILE A 154 6.43 9.22 -1.57
C ILE A 154 7.29 8.15 -0.89
N GLY A 155 6.65 7.24 -0.14
CA GLY A 155 7.31 6.20 0.66
C GLY A 155 7.99 5.12 -0.15
N GLU A 156 8.53 4.11 0.54
CA GLU A 156 9.17 2.95 -0.09
C GLU A 156 8.14 2.12 -0.87
N GLY A 157 8.47 1.78 -2.13
CA GLY A 157 7.68 0.89 -2.97
C GLY A 157 6.24 1.34 -3.26
N VAL A 158 5.88 2.61 -3.05
CA VAL A 158 4.46 3.07 -3.13
C VAL A 158 3.79 2.65 -4.41
N PHE A 159 4.45 2.77 -5.57
CA PHE A 159 3.92 2.40 -6.89
C PHE A 159 4.65 1.21 -7.52
N ARG A 160 5.36 0.43 -6.71
CA ARG A 160 6.08 -0.74 -7.21
C ARG A 160 5.14 -1.68 -7.97
N GLY A 161 5.49 -2.04 -9.22
CA GLY A 161 4.70 -2.96 -10.06
C GLY A 161 3.40 -2.39 -10.60
N CYS A 162 3.20 -1.05 -10.60
CA CYS A 162 2.07 -0.41 -11.27
C CYS A 162 2.31 -0.43 -12.78
N ASP A 163 2.08 -1.60 -13.40
CA ASP A 163 2.47 -1.89 -14.80
C ASP A 163 1.82 -0.97 -15.84
N SER A 164 0.60 -0.47 -15.60
CA SER A 164 -0.10 0.43 -16.54
C SER A 164 0.06 1.91 -16.23
N LEU A 165 0.87 2.27 -15.23
CA LEU A 165 1.16 3.66 -14.91
C LEU A 165 2.02 4.27 -16.03
N THR A 166 1.39 5.04 -16.92
CA THR A 166 2.07 5.66 -18.08
C THR A 166 2.64 7.03 -17.75
N THR A 167 1.95 7.78 -16.93
CA THR A 167 2.32 9.14 -16.54
C THR A 167 2.04 9.37 -15.06
N ILE A 168 2.90 10.11 -14.40
CA ILE A 168 2.67 10.58 -13.04
C ILE A 168 3.25 11.98 -12.86
N ASN A 169 2.48 12.84 -12.21
CA ASN A 169 2.94 14.17 -11.82
C ASN A 169 3.27 14.16 -10.32
N ILE A 170 4.53 14.44 -9.99
CA ILE A 170 4.97 14.61 -8.61
C ILE A 170 4.73 16.07 -8.20
N PRO A 171 3.91 16.32 -7.17
CA PRO A 171 3.61 17.68 -6.76
C PRO A 171 4.82 18.41 -6.16
N ASN A 172 4.83 19.74 -6.23
CA ASN A 172 5.91 20.56 -5.71
C ASN A 172 6.09 20.50 -4.19
N SER A 173 5.15 19.91 -3.47
CA SER A 173 5.26 19.62 -2.04
C SER A 173 6.17 18.46 -1.70
N VAL A 174 6.40 17.56 -2.66
CA VAL A 174 7.21 16.35 -2.43
C VAL A 174 8.70 16.71 -2.36
N THR A 175 9.34 16.27 -1.28
CA THR A 175 10.78 16.45 -1.05
C THR A 175 11.57 15.15 -1.13
N THR A 176 10.89 14.01 -0.95
CA THR A 176 11.54 12.70 -0.90
C THR A 176 10.72 11.67 -1.69
N ILE A 177 11.44 10.86 -2.48
CA ILE A 177 10.92 9.65 -3.14
C ILE A 177 11.70 8.47 -2.55
N GLY A 178 10.98 7.49 -2.00
CA GLY A 178 11.56 6.35 -1.30
C GLY A 178 12.21 5.32 -2.24
N LYS A 179 12.90 4.37 -1.62
CA LYS A 179 13.46 3.20 -2.29
C LYS A 179 12.36 2.45 -3.05
N ASP A 180 12.67 1.89 -4.21
CA ASP A 180 11.75 1.07 -5.04
C ASP A 180 10.42 1.77 -5.40
N ALA A 181 10.27 3.08 -5.20
CA ALA A 181 8.96 3.76 -5.26
C ALA A 181 8.21 3.53 -6.58
N PHE A 182 8.91 3.40 -7.70
CA PHE A 182 8.41 3.11 -9.04
C PHE A 182 9.03 1.86 -9.64
N TRP A 183 9.55 0.94 -8.80
CA TRP A 183 10.15 -0.30 -9.29
C TRP A 183 9.19 -1.05 -10.24
N ASN A 184 9.68 -1.42 -11.45
CA ASN A 184 8.88 -2.11 -12.47
C ASN A 184 7.60 -1.39 -12.90
N CYS A 185 7.54 -0.06 -12.85
CA CYS A 185 6.52 0.68 -13.58
C CYS A 185 6.86 0.66 -15.09
N LYS A 186 6.62 -0.50 -15.73
CA LYS A 186 7.13 -0.76 -17.09
C LYS A 186 6.58 0.18 -18.14
N SER A 187 5.33 0.63 -18.00
CA SER A 187 4.66 1.53 -18.95
C SER A 187 4.97 3.01 -18.70
N LEU A 188 5.78 3.36 -17.69
CA LEU A 188 6.05 4.75 -17.37
C LEU A 188 6.88 5.41 -18.48
N THR A 189 6.24 6.35 -19.18
CA THR A 189 6.84 7.10 -20.30
C THR A 189 7.05 8.58 -19.96
N SER A 190 6.38 9.08 -18.93
CA SER A 190 6.51 10.47 -18.51
C SER A 190 6.40 10.62 -17.00
N ILE A 191 7.35 11.34 -16.43
CA ILE A 191 7.33 11.75 -15.03
C ILE A 191 7.92 13.15 -14.93
N ASN A 192 7.25 14.02 -14.18
CA ASN A 192 7.80 15.31 -13.80
C ASN A 192 8.30 15.23 -12.35
N ILE A 193 9.63 15.35 -12.16
CA ILE A 193 10.25 15.38 -10.84
C ILE A 193 10.61 16.83 -10.51
N PRO A 194 9.87 17.50 -9.63
CA PRO A 194 10.08 18.91 -9.34
C PRO A 194 11.41 19.16 -8.62
N LYS A 195 11.88 20.42 -8.64
CA LYS A 195 13.12 20.85 -7.96
C LYS A 195 13.05 20.74 -6.43
N SER A 196 11.84 20.60 -5.89
CA SER A 196 11.60 20.36 -4.46
C SER A 196 12.13 19.00 -3.99
N VAL A 197 12.14 17.99 -4.88
CA VAL A 197 12.67 16.66 -4.55
C VAL A 197 14.19 16.78 -4.33
N LYS A 198 14.63 16.41 -3.12
CA LYS A 198 16.03 16.45 -2.68
C LYS A 198 16.67 15.07 -2.66
N THR A 199 15.87 14.04 -2.39
CA THR A 199 16.35 12.66 -2.28
C THR A 199 15.45 11.69 -3.03
N ILE A 200 16.09 10.74 -3.72
CA ILE A 200 15.43 9.59 -4.32
C ILE A 200 16.16 8.35 -3.83
N GLY A 201 15.43 7.37 -3.31
CA GLY A 201 15.99 6.13 -2.79
C GLY A 201 16.49 5.18 -3.87
N ASP A 202 17.25 4.18 -3.46
CA ASP A 202 17.83 3.17 -4.33
C ASP A 202 16.76 2.49 -5.18
N MET A 203 17.09 2.21 -6.44
CA MET A 203 16.25 1.47 -7.38
C MET A 203 14.83 2.06 -7.55
N ALA A 204 14.62 3.33 -7.19
CA ALA A 204 13.29 3.94 -7.26
C ALA A 204 12.64 3.82 -8.66
N PHE A 205 13.44 3.79 -9.74
CA PHE A 205 12.99 3.65 -11.13
C PHE A 205 13.54 2.39 -11.81
N TYR A 206 14.03 1.42 -11.04
CA TYR A 206 14.49 0.17 -11.63
C TYR A 206 13.37 -0.54 -12.41
N GLY A 207 13.68 -1.01 -13.61
CA GLY A 207 12.70 -1.69 -14.45
C GLY A 207 11.67 -0.78 -15.14
N CYS A 208 11.78 0.55 -15.03
CA CYS A 208 11.00 1.52 -15.82
C CYS A 208 11.57 1.56 -17.25
N ILE A 209 11.37 0.46 -18.01
CA ILE A 209 12.05 0.24 -19.30
C ILE A 209 11.66 1.27 -20.37
N ASN A 210 10.41 1.74 -20.35
CA ASN A 210 9.87 2.70 -21.31
C ASN A 210 10.13 4.18 -20.95
N LEU A 211 10.81 4.44 -19.84
CA LEU A 211 11.17 5.81 -19.49
C LEU A 211 12.19 6.38 -20.49
N PRO A 212 11.91 7.53 -21.13
CA PRO A 212 12.77 8.11 -22.17
C PRO A 212 14.21 8.39 -21.70
N SER A 213 15.18 8.26 -22.60
CA SER A 213 16.60 8.45 -22.28
C SER A 213 16.91 9.82 -21.70
N HIS A 214 16.27 10.89 -22.19
CA HIS A 214 16.50 12.24 -21.66
C HIS A 214 16.01 12.39 -20.22
N ILE A 215 14.91 11.73 -19.84
CA ILE A 215 14.41 11.72 -18.45
C ILE A 215 15.36 10.89 -17.57
N LYS A 216 15.82 9.72 -18.04
CA LYS A 216 16.81 8.91 -17.32
C LYS A 216 18.09 9.70 -17.07
N SER A 217 18.57 10.44 -18.09
CA SER A 217 19.78 11.27 -17.98
C SER A 217 19.59 12.40 -16.95
N ASP A 218 18.44 13.09 -16.93
CA ASP A 218 18.14 14.13 -15.91
C ASP A 218 18.13 13.53 -14.50
N ILE A 219 17.50 12.38 -14.34
CA ILE A 219 17.45 11.67 -13.05
C ILE A 219 18.85 11.30 -12.58
N ILE A 220 19.67 10.69 -13.45
CA ILE A 220 21.06 10.31 -13.13
C ILE A 220 21.89 11.54 -12.76
N GLN A 221 21.78 12.61 -13.53
CA GLN A 221 22.51 13.84 -13.27
C GLN A 221 22.18 14.46 -11.92
N ARG A 222 20.90 14.40 -11.51
CA ARG A 222 20.43 15.03 -10.27
C ARG A 222 20.63 14.15 -9.04
N PHE A 223 20.55 12.84 -9.18
CA PHE A 223 20.42 11.91 -8.03
C PHE A 223 21.42 10.75 -8.08
N GLY A 224 22.09 10.50 -9.19
CA GLY A 224 23.03 9.37 -9.37
C GLY A 224 22.36 8.15 -10.01
N GLU A 225 23.20 7.18 -10.42
CA GLU A 225 22.74 6.01 -11.18
C GLU A 225 22.02 4.96 -10.35
N TYR A 226 22.25 4.92 -9.04
CA TYR A 226 21.67 3.95 -8.10
C TYR A 226 20.14 3.98 -8.08
N VAL A 227 19.52 5.07 -8.52
CA VAL A 227 18.06 5.20 -8.59
C VAL A 227 17.44 4.40 -9.74
N LEU A 228 18.25 4.04 -10.75
CA LEU A 228 17.83 3.33 -11.97
C LEU A 228 18.36 1.91 -12.04
N TYR A 229 19.52 1.64 -11.43
CA TYR A 229 20.25 0.38 -11.59
C TYR A 229 20.52 -0.30 -10.25
N PHE A 230 20.60 -1.62 -10.31
CA PHE A 230 21.06 -2.43 -9.21
C PHE A 230 22.59 -2.58 -9.33
N TYR A 231 23.33 -2.14 -8.34
CA TYR A 231 24.75 -2.46 -8.20
C TYR A 231 24.91 -3.66 -7.28
N LEU A 232 25.50 -4.73 -7.79
CA LEU A 232 25.91 -5.90 -7.01
C LEU A 232 27.14 -5.58 -6.16
#